data_4d61ee2cf4eb271844ce3f1c343d7b23
#
_entry.id   4d61ee2cf4eb271844ce3f1c343d7b23
#
_cell.length_a   1.000
_cell.length_b   1.000
_cell.length_c   1.000
_cell.angle_alpha   90.00
_cell.angle_beta   90.00
_cell.angle_gamma   90.00
#
_symmetry.space_group_name_H-M   'P 1'
#
loop_
_entity.id
_entity.type
_entity.pdbx_description
1 polymer ?
#
loop_
_entity_poly.entity_id
_entity_poly.type
_entity_poly.pdbx_seq_one_letter_code
_entity_poly.pdbx_strand_id
1 'polypeptide(L)'
;MKTVIKWDLPLIKDIIIKYLLKVVIASIVVAAVGVLAVTFLKSPEYSSNVQLSQNDNNASQISTYSQYVKTKNFRRMLDQKVSAQKKWKNKDYSIQVESGDNSVFFTIVATSSNAEFSQFLANETLEIFIKNAGKYISGVNVSVLSKASNASQPNRVNYVKIAGLIFIPAFLLFGLISVWRFIRSGRVEDAKFPDKVYQVPYLGELEIKGK
;
A
#
# COMPACT_ATOMS: atom_id res chain seq x y z
N MET A 1 -46.99 -10.37 5.47
CA MET A 1 -46.39 -10.95 6.70
C MET A 1 -44.92 -10.49 6.77
N LYS A 2 -44.59 -9.62 7.72
CA LYS A 2 -43.19 -9.24 7.97
C LYS A 2 -42.60 -10.34 8.85
N THR A 3 -41.78 -11.20 8.29
CA THR A 3 -41.00 -12.17 9.05
C THR A 3 -39.95 -11.41 9.85
N VAL A 4 -40.19 -11.25 11.15
CA VAL A 4 -39.21 -10.69 12.08
C VAL A 4 -38.18 -11.78 12.37
N ILE A 5 -37.06 -11.77 11.62
CA ILE A 5 -35.93 -12.63 11.94
C ILE A 5 -35.33 -12.12 13.25
N LYS A 6 -35.46 -12.87 14.34
CA LYS A 6 -34.70 -12.59 15.56
C LYS A 6 -33.26 -12.96 15.33
N TRP A 7 -32.40 -11.96 15.36
CA TRP A 7 -30.95 -12.12 15.19
C TRP A 7 -30.36 -12.63 16.52
N ASP A 8 -30.27 -13.93 16.68
CA ASP A 8 -29.61 -14.54 17.83
C ASP A 8 -28.12 -14.81 17.48
N LEU A 9 -27.26 -14.55 18.46
CA LEU A 9 -25.80 -14.79 18.36
C LEU A 9 -25.42 -16.18 17.80
N PRO A 10 -26.08 -17.30 18.22
CA PRO A 10 -25.78 -18.62 17.69
C PRO A 10 -26.08 -18.75 16.19
N LEU A 11 -27.14 -18.11 15.70
CA LEU A 11 -27.51 -18.14 14.27
C LEU A 11 -26.49 -17.41 13.41
N ILE A 12 -26.00 -16.25 13.88
CA ILE A 12 -24.93 -15.51 13.22
C ILE A 12 -23.63 -16.35 13.15
N LYS A 13 -23.30 -17.04 14.25
CA LYS A 13 -22.13 -17.91 14.32
C LYS A 13 -22.19 -19.05 13.30
N ASP A 14 -23.32 -19.75 13.21
CA ASP A 14 -23.48 -20.88 12.28
C ASP A 14 -23.41 -20.42 10.80
N ILE A 15 -23.99 -19.26 10.48
CA ILE A 15 -23.87 -18.62 9.16
C ILE A 15 -22.42 -18.29 8.85
N ILE A 16 -21.74 -17.63 9.78
CA ILE A 16 -20.32 -17.24 9.60
C ILE A 16 -19.47 -18.47 9.36
N ILE A 17 -19.58 -19.53 10.17
CA ILE A 17 -18.77 -20.74 10.03
C ILE A 17 -19.02 -21.42 8.67
N LYS A 18 -20.27 -21.54 8.25
CA LYS A 18 -20.64 -22.22 6.98
C LYS A 18 -20.14 -21.48 5.74
N TYR A 19 -20.18 -20.15 5.75
CA TYR A 19 -19.78 -19.33 4.60
C TYR A 19 -18.35 -18.82 4.71
N LEU A 20 -17.74 -18.83 5.91
CA LEU A 20 -16.41 -18.32 6.16
C LEU A 20 -15.36 -18.91 5.21
N LEU A 21 -15.35 -20.23 5.08
CA LEU A 21 -14.39 -20.92 4.21
C LEU A 21 -14.49 -20.45 2.75
N LYS A 22 -15.72 -20.30 2.24
CA LYS A 22 -15.96 -19.84 0.87
C LYS A 22 -15.54 -18.39 0.69
N VAL A 23 -15.83 -17.53 1.67
CA VAL A 23 -15.45 -16.11 1.68
C VAL A 23 -13.93 -15.97 1.74
N VAL A 24 -13.25 -16.74 2.60
CA VAL A 24 -11.78 -16.72 2.71
C VAL A 24 -11.13 -17.16 1.40
N ILE A 25 -11.57 -18.28 0.81
CA ILE A 25 -11.01 -18.77 -0.47
C ILE A 25 -11.22 -17.73 -1.57
N ALA A 26 -12.43 -17.17 -1.71
CA ALA A 26 -12.70 -16.14 -2.71
C ALA A 26 -11.83 -14.90 -2.51
N SER A 27 -11.63 -14.47 -1.27
CA SER A 27 -10.78 -13.31 -0.94
C SER A 27 -9.30 -13.56 -1.24
N ILE A 28 -8.81 -14.79 -1.00
CA ILE A 28 -7.44 -15.20 -1.34
C ILE A 28 -7.24 -15.17 -2.86
N VAL A 29 -8.21 -15.70 -3.63
CA VAL A 29 -8.13 -15.69 -5.10
C VAL A 29 -8.08 -14.26 -5.64
N VAL A 30 -8.93 -13.36 -5.12
CA VAL A 30 -8.91 -11.94 -5.52
C VAL A 30 -7.60 -11.26 -5.13
N ALA A 31 -7.07 -11.55 -3.94
CA ALA A 31 -5.78 -11.01 -3.51
C ALA A 31 -4.63 -11.52 -4.41
N ALA A 32 -4.62 -12.80 -4.77
CA ALA A 32 -3.63 -13.38 -5.67
C ALA A 32 -3.68 -12.74 -7.07
N VAL A 33 -4.88 -12.61 -7.65
CA VAL A 33 -5.07 -11.94 -8.95
C VAL A 33 -4.64 -10.48 -8.88
N GLY A 34 -4.98 -9.78 -7.80
CA GLY A 34 -4.58 -8.39 -7.59
C GLY A 34 -3.07 -8.21 -7.48
N VAL A 35 -2.36 -9.11 -6.76
CA VAL A 35 -0.90 -9.11 -6.69
C VAL A 35 -0.29 -9.36 -8.07
N LEU A 36 -0.80 -10.33 -8.83
CA LEU A 36 -0.36 -10.58 -10.21
C LEU A 36 -0.56 -9.34 -11.09
N ALA A 37 -1.73 -8.72 -11.04
CA ALA A 37 -2.00 -7.50 -11.80
C ALA A 37 -1.01 -6.38 -11.47
N VAL A 38 -0.70 -6.16 -10.18
CA VAL A 38 0.28 -5.15 -9.76
C VAL A 38 1.69 -5.49 -10.28
N THR A 39 2.10 -6.76 -10.28
CA THR A 39 3.42 -7.16 -10.80
C THR A 39 3.56 -6.93 -12.30
N PHE A 40 2.50 -7.11 -13.07
CA PHE A 40 2.53 -6.88 -14.52
C PHE A 40 2.38 -5.41 -14.91
N LEU A 41 1.64 -4.62 -14.12
CA LEU A 41 1.36 -3.22 -14.44
C LEU A 41 2.41 -2.25 -13.88
N LYS A 42 3.07 -2.60 -12.77
CA LYS A 42 4.05 -1.72 -12.13
C LYS A 42 5.44 -1.94 -12.72
N SER A 43 6.00 -0.90 -13.34
CA SER A 43 7.40 -0.90 -13.78
C SER A 43 8.35 -1.05 -12.59
N PRO A 44 9.49 -1.72 -12.75
CA PRO A 44 10.50 -1.80 -11.70
C PRO A 44 10.99 -0.39 -11.33
N GLU A 45 11.12 -0.13 -10.03
CA GLU A 45 11.64 1.14 -9.51
C GLU A 45 13.06 0.92 -8.98
N TYR A 46 13.94 1.84 -9.31
CA TYR A 46 15.32 1.87 -8.84
C TYR A 46 15.52 3.09 -7.96
N SER A 47 16.18 2.92 -6.82
CA SER A 47 16.52 4.02 -5.92
C SER A 47 18.03 4.18 -5.82
N SER A 48 18.48 5.41 -5.89
CA SER A 48 19.85 5.80 -5.63
C SER A 48 19.89 6.80 -4.47
N ASN A 49 20.85 6.66 -3.59
CA ASN A 49 20.90 7.31 -2.30
C ASN A 49 22.17 8.15 -2.15
N VAL A 50 22.01 9.36 -1.61
CA VAL A 50 23.11 10.23 -1.17
C VAL A 50 22.96 10.41 0.33
N GLN A 51 24.04 10.15 1.08
CA GLN A 51 24.05 10.35 2.53
C GLN A 51 24.72 11.66 2.92
N LEU A 52 24.08 12.38 3.81
CA LEU A 52 24.53 13.65 4.37
C LEU A 52 24.46 13.64 5.89
N SER A 53 25.25 14.52 6.51
CA SER A 53 25.20 14.81 7.93
C SER A 53 24.92 16.27 8.17
N GLN A 54 24.06 16.58 9.13
CA GLN A 54 23.90 17.91 9.69
C GLN A 54 24.97 18.13 10.77
N ASN A 55 25.84 19.13 10.56
CA ASN A 55 27.02 19.31 11.43
C ASN A 55 26.70 19.99 12.77
N ASP A 56 25.59 20.74 12.85
CA ASP A 56 25.22 21.51 14.05
C ASP A 56 24.36 20.72 15.06
N ASN A 57 24.33 19.40 14.97
CA ASN A 57 23.55 18.50 15.82
C ASN A 57 22.04 18.85 15.90
N ASN A 58 21.54 19.58 14.92
CA ASN A 58 20.14 20.00 14.86
C ASN A 58 19.29 19.08 13.96
N ALA A 59 18.90 17.93 14.49
CA ALA A 59 18.09 16.96 13.77
C ALA A 59 16.73 17.53 13.29
N SER A 60 16.19 18.55 13.98
CA SER A 60 14.91 19.15 13.61
C SER A 60 14.94 19.87 12.25
N GLN A 61 16.10 20.34 11.82
CA GLN A 61 16.26 20.98 10.50
C GLN A 61 16.04 20.02 9.33
N ILE A 62 16.23 18.71 9.53
CA ILE A 62 16.07 17.71 8.47
C ILE A 62 14.64 17.67 7.93
N SER A 63 13.65 17.92 8.81
CA SER A 63 12.26 18.06 8.37
C SER A 63 12.07 19.24 7.41
N THR A 64 12.76 20.35 7.66
CA THR A 64 12.79 21.52 6.78
C THR A 64 13.46 21.22 5.45
N TYR A 65 14.54 20.42 5.44
CA TYR A 65 15.19 19.95 4.21
C TYR A 65 14.26 19.09 3.39
N SER A 66 13.51 18.18 4.04
CA SER A 66 12.51 17.36 3.36
C SER A 66 11.39 18.20 2.74
N GLN A 67 10.95 19.25 3.41
CA GLN A 67 9.96 20.18 2.86
C GLN A 67 10.54 21.00 1.69
N TYR A 68 11.76 21.48 1.82
CA TYR A 68 12.44 22.28 0.79
C TYR A 68 12.56 21.53 -0.53
N VAL A 69 13.01 20.27 -0.49
CA VAL A 69 13.15 19.42 -1.68
C VAL A 69 11.81 19.17 -2.39
N LYS A 70 10.70 19.22 -1.65
CA LYS A 70 9.33 19.10 -2.20
C LYS A 70 8.76 20.39 -2.80
N THR A 71 9.43 21.54 -2.59
CA THR A 71 8.91 22.83 -3.10
C THR A 71 8.89 22.86 -4.63
N LYS A 72 7.91 23.60 -5.18
CA LYS A 72 7.81 23.83 -6.64
C LYS A 72 9.08 24.46 -7.22
N ASN A 73 9.75 25.31 -6.46
CA ASN A 73 10.96 25.98 -6.90
C ASN A 73 12.13 25.00 -7.03
N PHE A 74 12.31 24.14 -6.04
CA PHE A 74 13.33 23.07 -6.08
C PHE A 74 13.07 22.12 -7.26
N ARG A 75 11.83 21.63 -7.40
CA ARG A 75 11.44 20.77 -8.51
C ARG A 75 11.71 21.40 -9.87
N ARG A 76 11.37 22.66 -10.05
CA ARG A 76 11.65 23.38 -11.31
C ARG A 76 13.15 23.40 -11.65
N MET A 77 14.02 23.63 -10.66
CA MET A 77 15.46 23.61 -10.87
C MET A 77 15.95 22.22 -11.30
N LEU A 78 15.40 21.17 -10.68
CA LEU A 78 15.73 19.80 -11.02
C LEU A 78 15.19 19.41 -12.40
N ASP A 79 13.95 19.79 -12.73
CA ASP A 79 13.33 19.55 -14.03
C ASP A 79 14.10 20.21 -15.18
N GLN A 80 14.68 21.40 -14.95
CA GLN A 80 15.56 22.05 -15.93
C GLN A 80 16.81 21.20 -16.21
N LYS A 81 17.44 20.63 -15.18
CA LYS A 81 18.59 19.74 -15.33
C LYS A 81 18.22 18.43 -16.03
N VAL A 82 17.08 17.83 -15.65
CA VAL A 82 16.55 16.61 -16.29
C VAL A 82 16.23 16.87 -17.77
N SER A 83 15.56 17.99 -18.08
CA SER A 83 15.17 18.32 -19.45
C SER A 83 16.33 18.64 -20.36
N ALA A 84 17.46 19.09 -19.82
CA ALA A 84 18.70 19.29 -20.56
C ALA A 84 19.27 17.96 -21.09
N GLN A 85 18.95 16.84 -20.44
CA GLN A 85 19.35 15.52 -20.85
C GLN A 85 18.26 14.86 -21.72
N LYS A 86 18.43 14.83 -23.03
CA LYS A 86 17.47 14.21 -23.96
C LYS A 86 17.04 12.79 -23.58
N LYS A 87 17.95 12.01 -22.98
CA LYS A 87 17.75 10.62 -22.53
C LYS A 87 16.67 10.51 -21.43
N TRP A 88 16.49 11.54 -20.61
CA TRP A 88 15.62 11.52 -19.41
C TRP A 88 14.36 12.36 -19.54
N LYS A 89 14.19 13.05 -20.64
CA LYS A 89 13.06 13.93 -20.90
C LYS A 89 11.74 13.15 -20.75
N ASN A 90 10.80 13.71 -19.99
CA ASN A 90 9.47 13.15 -19.73
C ASN A 90 9.45 11.80 -18.98
N LYS A 91 10.50 11.46 -18.23
CA LYS A 91 10.48 10.29 -17.35
C LYS A 91 10.01 10.69 -15.95
N ASP A 92 9.14 9.87 -15.38
CA ASP A 92 8.66 10.06 -14.02
C ASP A 92 9.77 9.74 -13.01
N TYR A 93 9.80 10.53 -11.94
CA TYR A 93 10.73 10.35 -10.84
C TYR A 93 10.15 10.87 -9.52
N SER A 94 10.71 10.42 -8.42
CA SER A 94 10.44 10.97 -7.09
C SER A 94 11.74 11.23 -6.33
N ILE A 95 11.70 12.29 -5.51
CA ILE A 95 12.80 12.64 -4.59
C ILE A 95 12.22 12.72 -3.20
N GLN A 96 12.91 12.08 -2.26
CA GLN A 96 12.55 12.10 -0.84
C GLN A 96 13.79 12.34 0.01
N VAL A 97 13.60 12.90 1.20
CA VAL A 97 14.62 13.00 2.23
C VAL A 97 14.16 12.13 3.39
N GLU A 98 14.98 11.16 3.74
CA GLU A 98 14.74 10.19 4.80
C GLU A 98 15.76 10.38 5.92
N SER A 99 15.34 10.26 7.18
CA SER A 99 16.21 10.26 8.35
C SER A 99 15.63 9.32 9.41
N GLY A 100 16.47 8.81 10.28
CA GLY A 100 16.02 8.18 11.52
C GLY A 100 15.52 9.22 12.53
N ASP A 101 14.80 8.75 13.54
CA ASP A 101 14.33 9.60 14.64
C ASP A 101 15.52 10.25 15.38
N ASN A 102 15.48 11.57 15.53
CA ASN A 102 16.54 12.37 16.16
C ASN A 102 17.96 12.16 15.59
N SER A 103 18.07 11.67 14.37
CA SER A 103 19.34 11.46 13.69
C SER A 103 19.81 12.74 13.01
N VAL A 104 21.08 13.07 13.15
CA VAL A 104 21.74 14.13 12.35
C VAL A 104 22.09 13.65 10.95
N PHE A 105 22.03 12.36 10.71
CA PHE A 105 22.25 11.76 9.40
C PHE A 105 20.94 11.69 8.63
N PHE A 106 20.99 12.06 7.37
CA PHE A 106 19.85 11.95 6.47
C PHE A 106 20.28 11.52 5.08
N THR A 107 19.34 10.99 4.33
CA THR A 107 19.57 10.42 3.01
C THR A 107 18.63 11.08 2.02
N ILE A 108 19.16 11.60 0.93
CA ILE A 108 18.38 11.98 -0.25
C ILE A 108 18.21 10.72 -1.09
N VAL A 109 16.97 10.30 -1.28
CA VAL A 109 16.59 9.12 -2.06
C VAL A 109 15.94 9.59 -3.36
N ALA A 110 16.54 9.24 -4.48
CA ALA A 110 16.00 9.48 -5.82
C ALA A 110 15.53 8.16 -6.42
N THR A 111 14.25 8.11 -6.81
CA THR A 111 13.63 6.90 -7.36
C THR A 111 13.10 7.15 -8.77
N SER A 112 13.36 6.22 -9.67
CA SER A 112 12.86 6.25 -11.05
C SER A 112 12.75 4.84 -11.63
N SER A 113 12.25 4.72 -12.87
CA SER A 113 12.18 3.44 -13.60
C SER A 113 13.54 2.98 -14.19
N ASN A 114 14.63 3.72 -14.00
CA ASN A 114 15.94 3.40 -14.55
C ASN A 114 17.05 3.70 -13.55
N ALA A 115 17.98 2.75 -13.35
CA ALA A 115 19.04 2.84 -12.35
C ALA A 115 20.01 4.01 -12.58
N GLU A 116 20.43 4.24 -13.83
CA GLU A 116 21.31 5.37 -14.17
C GLU A 116 20.60 6.71 -13.97
N PHE A 117 19.30 6.76 -14.29
CA PHE A 117 18.51 7.97 -14.08
C PHE A 117 18.33 8.28 -12.59
N SER A 118 18.09 7.27 -11.75
CA SER A 118 18.04 7.45 -10.29
C SER A 118 19.36 8.00 -9.74
N GLN A 119 20.50 7.49 -10.21
CA GLN A 119 21.82 7.99 -9.82
C GLN A 119 22.03 9.44 -10.25
N PHE A 120 21.70 9.76 -11.50
CA PHE A 120 21.77 11.13 -12.01
C PHE A 120 20.91 12.08 -11.16
N LEU A 121 19.65 11.72 -10.90
CA LEU A 121 18.74 12.50 -10.09
C LEU A 121 19.27 12.73 -8.67
N ALA A 122 19.79 11.71 -8.01
CA ALA A 122 20.32 11.82 -6.66
C ALA A 122 21.50 12.79 -6.60
N ASN A 123 22.43 12.72 -7.58
CA ASN A 123 23.57 13.62 -7.66
C ASN A 123 23.17 15.07 -8.01
N GLU A 124 22.26 15.27 -8.96
CA GLU A 124 21.77 16.61 -9.29
C GLU A 124 20.97 17.23 -8.14
N THR A 125 20.15 16.40 -7.44
CA THR A 125 19.45 16.85 -6.23
C THR A 125 20.42 17.31 -5.16
N LEU A 126 21.49 16.56 -4.92
CA LEU A 126 22.56 16.94 -4.00
C LEU A 126 23.19 18.29 -4.41
N GLU A 127 23.57 18.43 -5.68
CA GLU A 127 24.21 19.68 -6.18
C GLU A 127 23.30 20.88 -6.01
N ILE A 128 22.02 20.76 -6.41
CA ILE A 128 21.02 21.83 -6.26
C ILE A 128 20.80 22.14 -4.79
N PHE A 129 20.71 21.11 -3.93
CA PHE A 129 20.52 21.29 -2.49
C PHE A 129 21.67 22.08 -1.86
N ILE A 130 22.91 21.64 -2.02
CA ILE A 130 24.09 22.31 -1.46
C ILE A 130 24.21 23.76 -1.96
N LYS A 131 23.98 23.98 -3.26
CA LYS A 131 24.16 25.31 -3.87
C LYS A 131 23.08 26.31 -3.47
N ASN A 132 21.88 25.85 -3.16
CA ASN A 132 20.74 26.74 -2.99
C ASN A 132 20.08 26.67 -1.61
N ALA A 133 20.27 25.63 -0.83
CA ALA A 133 19.57 25.46 0.48
C ALA A 133 19.85 26.64 1.42
N GLY A 134 21.10 27.12 1.49
CA GLY A 134 21.46 28.27 2.32
C GLY A 134 20.82 29.60 1.92
N LYS A 135 20.22 29.70 0.71
CA LYS A 135 19.46 30.90 0.29
C LYS A 135 18.05 30.94 0.87
N TYR A 136 17.51 29.78 1.21
CA TYR A 136 16.12 29.61 1.64
C TYR A 136 15.98 29.14 3.08
N ILE A 137 17.02 28.54 3.62
CA ILE A 137 17.03 27.94 4.96
C ILE A 137 18.24 28.51 5.71
N SER A 138 18.00 29.17 6.83
CA SER A 138 19.06 29.67 7.70
C SER A 138 19.76 28.53 8.43
N GLY A 139 21.09 28.63 8.64
CA GLY A 139 21.85 27.67 9.42
C GLY A 139 22.03 26.30 8.71
N VAL A 140 22.00 26.27 7.38
CA VAL A 140 22.34 25.06 6.63
C VAL A 140 23.84 24.79 6.74
N ASN A 141 24.20 23.74 7.46
CA ASN A 141 25.57 23.28 7.64
C ASN A 141 25.60 21.77 7.48
N VAL A 142 25.82 21.28 6.27
CA VAL A 142 25.75 19.89 5.90
C VAL A 142 27.04 19.39 5.29
N SER A 143 27.44 18.17 5.64
CA SER A 143 28.55 17.44 5.01
C SER A 143 28.03 16.27 4.18
N VAL A 144 28.65 16.05 3.04
CA VAL A 144 28.35 14.89 2.18
C VAL A 144 29.18 13.71 2.66
N LEU A 145 28.50 12.64 3.09
CA LEU A 145 29.15 11.41 3.53
C LEU A 145 29.38 10.44 2.37
N SER A 146 28.41 10.31 1.49
CA SER A 146 28.55 9.48 0.29
C SER A 146 27.78 10.08 -0.89
N LYS A 147 28.36 9.96 -2.09
CA LYS A 147 27.67 10.29 -3.36
C LYS A 147 26.82 9.11 -3.80
N ALA A 148 25.86 9.39 -4.69
CA ALA A 148 25.00 8.39 -5.25
C ALA A 148 25.78 7.36 -6.07
N SER A 149 25.54 6.08 -5.79
CA SER A 149 25.99 4.97 -6.62
C SER A 149 24.83 4.48 -7.51
N ASN A 150 25.18 3.77 -8.57
CA ASN A 150 24.16 3.17 -9.44
C ASN A 150 23.39 2.08 -8.66
N ALA A 151 22.07 2.08 -8.75
CA ALA A 151 21.23 1.06 -8.13
C ALA A 151 21.45 -0.29 -8.85
N SER A 152 22.04 -1.26 -8.16
CA SER A 152 22.34 -2.56 -8.75
C SER A 152 21.10 -3.45 -8.91
N GLN A 153 20.05 -3.21 -8.12
CA GLN A 153 18.83 -3.99 -8.13
C GLN A 153 17.60 -3.08 -8.00
N PRO A 154 16.46 -3.48 -8.58
CA PRO A 154 15.21 -2.76 -8.38
C PRO A 154 14.75 -2.86 -6.92
N ASN A 155 13.99 -1.87 -6.49
CA ASN A 155 13.39 -1.84 -5.16
C ASN A 155 12.51 -3.08 -4.94
N ARG A 156 12.67 -3.72 -3.80
CA ARG A 156 11.85 -4.89 -3.45
C ARG A 156 10.41 -4.45 -3.19
N VAL A 157 9.50 -4.98 -3.97
CA VAL A 157 8.05 -4.80 -3.74
C VAL A 157 7.64 -5.70 -2.58
N ASN A 158 6.99 -5.13 -1.57
CA ASN A 158 6.45 -5.92 -0.47
C ASN A 158 5.08 -6.51 -0.86
N TYR A 159 5.10 -7.67 -1.52
CA TYR A 159 3.89 -8.35 -1.98
C TYR A 159 2.93 -8.72 -0.85
N VAL A 160 3.44 -8.98 0.35
CA VAL A 160 2.60 -9.30 1.52
C VAL A 160 1.76 -8.12 1.93
N LYS A 161 2.33 -6.90 1.95
CA LYS A 161 1.56 -5.67 2.22
C LYS A 161 0.48 -5.42 1.16
N ILE A 162 0.80 -5.63 -0.10
CA ILE A 162 -0.15 -5.48 -1.21
C ILE A 162 -1.27 -6.51 -1.10
N ALA A 163 -0.91 -7.78 -0.86
CA ALA A 163 -1.90 -8.84 -0.67
C ALA A 163 -2.84 -8.54 0.50
N GLY A 164 -2.32 -8.10 1.64
CA GLY A 164 -3.13 -7.71 2.80
C GLY A 164 -4.06 -6.52 2.51
N LEU A 165 -3.58 -5.51 1.78
CA LEU A 165 -4.36 -4.33 1.40
C LEU A 165 -5.54 -4.69 0.48
N ILE A 166 -5.40 -5.72 -0.36
CA ILE A 166 -6.47 -6.20 -1.26
C ILE A 166 -7.36 -7.20 -0.55
N PHE A 167 -6.78 -8.09 0.28
CA PHE A 167 -7.51 -9.15 0.97
C PHE A 167 -8.56 -8.60 1.95
N ILE A 168 -8.21 -7.60 2.77
CA ILE A 168 -9.11 -7.07 3.79
C ILE A 168 -10.41 -6.53 3.19
N PRO A 169 -10.42 -5.60 2.21
CA PRO A 169 -11.64 -5.10 1.61
C PRO A 169 -12.39 -6.19 0.83
N ALA A 170 -11.70 -7.10 0.16
CA ALA A 170 -12.33 -8.23 -0.52
C ALA A 170 -13.07 -9.14 0.48
N PHE A 171 -12.44 -9.47 1.61
CA PHE A 171 -13.04 -10.28 2.66
C PHE A 171 -14.31 -9.63 3.25
N LEU A 172 -14.27 -8.34 3.54
CA LEU A 172 -15.43 -7.58 4.03
C LEU A 172 -16.56 -7.58 2.99
N LEU A 173 -16.24 -7.34 1.71
CA LEU A 173 -17.21 -7.28 0.63
C LEU A 173 -17.88 -8.64 0.40
N PHE A 174 -17.13 -9.72 0.30
CA PHE A 174 -17.67 -11.07 0.14
C PHE A 174 -18.44 -11.53 1.39
N GLY A 175 -18.01 -11.10 2.58
CA GLY A 175 -18.76 -11.32 3.82
C GLY A 175 -20.14 -10.68 3.77
N LEU A 176 -20.21 -9.40 3.42
CA LEU A 176 -21.48 -8.67 3.27
C LEU A 176 -22.38 -9.29 2.21
N ILE A 177 -21.82 -9.65 1.04
CA ILE A 177 -22.58 -10.31 -0.03
C ILE A 177 -23.13 -11.66 0.45
N SER A 178 -22.36 -12.43 1.20
CA SER A 178 -22.78 -13.74 1.71
C SER A 178 -23.92 -13.62 2.69
N VAL A 179 -23.84 -12.64 3.62
CA VAL A 179 -24.92 -12.35 4.56
C VAL A 179 -26.18 -11.86 3.83
N TRP A 180 -26.03 -10.94 2.88
CA TRP A 180 -27.15 -10.42 2.09
C TRP A 180 -27.85 -11.52 1.28
N ARG A 181 -27.03 -12.41 0.64
CA ARG A 181 -27.55 -13.54 -0.13
C ARG A 181 -28.28 -14.55 0.76
N PHE A 182 -27.76 -14.80 1.97
CA PHE A 182 -28.43 -15.65 2.96
C PHE A 182 -29.79 -15.09 3.34
N ILE A 183 -29.87 -13.80 3.69
CA ILE A 183 -31.14 -13.13 4.07
C ILE A 183 -32.17 -13.21 2.93
N ARG A 184 -31.73 -13.00 1.67
CA ARG A 184 -32.62 -12.97 0.51
C ARG A 184 -33.04 -14.36 0.03
N SER A 185 -32.24 -15.39 0.31
CA SER A 185 -32.51 -16.75 -0.23
C SER A 185 -33.75 -17.39 0.40
N GLY A 186 -34.13 -16.97 1.63
CA GLY A 186 -35.29 -17.51 2.35
C GLY A 186 -35.27 -19.05 2.54
N ARG A 187 -34.14 -19.70 2.21
CA ARG A 187 -34.01 -21.16 2.28
C ARG A 187 -33.63 -21.57 3.70
N VAL A 188 -34.43 -22.45 4.26
CA VAL A 188 -34.09 -23.20 5.46
C VAL A 188 -33.14 -24.32 5.02
N GLU A 189 -31.83 -24.06 5.09
CA GLU A 189 -30.81 -25.03 4.62
C GLU A 189 -30.47 -26.11 5.65
N ASP A 190 -30.92 -25.95 6.89
CA ASP A 190 -30.67 -26.91 7.97
C ASP A 190 -32.03 -27.41 8.51
N ALA A 191 -32.20 -28.73 8.55
CA ALA A 191 -33.38 -29.38 9.10
C ALA A 191 -33.68 -28.99 10.56
N LYS A 192 -32.63 -28.58 11.31
CA LYS A 192 -32.73 -28.11 12.71
C LYS A 192 -32.97 -26.60 12.82
N PHE A 193 -33.00 -25.85 11.71
CA PHE A 193 -33.23 -24.41 11.73
C PHE A 193 -34.60 -24.01 12.30
N PRO A 194 -35.73 -24.70 11.95
CA PRO A 194 -37.04 -24.40 12.53
C PRO A 194 -37.09 -24.61 14.04
N ASP A 195 -36.45 -25.64 14.55
CA ASP A 195 -36.39 -25.95 15.97
C ASP A 195 -35.60 -24.88 16.75
N LYS A 196 -34.46 -24.48 16.26
CA LYS A 196 -33.59 -23.46 16.90
C LYS A 196 -34.18 -22.04 16.87
N VAL A 197 -34.85 -21.65 15.78
CA VAL A 197 -35.30 -20.25 15.56
C VAL A 197 -36.74 -20.05 15.91
N TYR A 198 -37.60 -21.02 15.65
CA TYR A 198 -39.06 -20.92 15.87
C TYR A 198 -39.56 -21.80 17.00
N GLN A 199 -38.70 -22.57 17.67
CA GLN A 199 -39.06 -23.52 18.74
C GLN A 199 -40.18 -24.50 18.30
N VAL A 200 -40.20 -24.85 17.01
CA VAL A 200 -41.15 -25.80 16.44
C VAL A 200 -40.43 -27.14 16.36
N PRO A 201 -41.00 -28.21 17.01
CA PRO A 201 -40.34 -29.51 17.02
C PRO A 201 -40.17 -30.07 15.58
N TYR A 202 -38.97 -30.59 15.31
CA TYR A 202 -38.68 -31.26 14.04
C TYR A 202 -39.43 -32.59 13.95
N LEU A 203 -40.38 -32.69 13.02
CA LEU A 203 -41.25 -33.87 12.85
C LEU A 203 -40.71 -34.95 11.92
N GLY A 204 -39.46 -34.75 11.39
CA GLY A 204 -38.82 -35.71 10.50
C GLY A 204 -38.72 -35.29 9.03
N GLU A 205 -37.96 -35.99 8.21
CA GLU A 205 -37.89 -35.81 6.77
C GLU A 205 -38.79 -36.79 6.03
N LEU A 206 -39.58 -36.25 5.10
CA LEU A 206 -40.32 -37.09 4.14
C LEU A 206 -39.45 -37.36 2.95
N GLU A 207 -38.94 -38.60 2.84
CA GLU A 207 -38.23 -39.07 1.65
C GLU A 207 -39.23 -39.33 0.53
N ILE A 208 -39.36 -38.44 -0.41
CA ILE A 208 -40.14 -38.66 -1.63
C ILE A 208 -39.27 -39.51 -2.55
N LYS A 209 -39.52 -40.85 -2.55
CA LYS A 209 -38.93 -41.80 -3.49
C LYS A 209 -39.51 -41.48 -4.88
N GLY A 210 -38.80 -40.67 -5.67
CA GLY A 210 -39.10 -40.42 -7.07
C GLY A 210 -38.90 -41.73 -7.85
N LYS A 211 -39.90 -42.03 -8.68
CA LYS A 211 -39.85 -43.09 -9.70
C LYS A 211 -38.90 -42.72 -10.84
#